data_3744d26e253dfc56edf61ba91cf940e2
#
_entry.id   3744d26e253dfc56edf61ba91cf940e2
#
_cell.length_a   1.000
_cell.length_b   1.000
_cell.length_c   1.000
_cell.angle_alpha   90.00
_cell.angle_beta   90.00
_cell.angle_gamma   90.00
#
_symmetry.space_group_name_H-M   'P 1'
#
loop_
_entity.id
_entity.type
_entity.pdbx_description
1 polymer ?
#
loop_
_entity_poly.entity_id
_entity_poly.type
_entity_poly.pdbx_seq_one_letter_code
_entity_poly.pdbx_strand_id
1 'polypeptide(L)' 'MMPEEFWSKEKLQKARTQVQRKIDFNKRMLEGRYGEFGLSEKCSIAGELHRLWSYRDDLDELIARKEKMGDVS' A
#
# COMPACT_ATOMS: atom_id res chain seq x y z
N MET A 1 -16.12 -5.73 -7.07
CA MET A 1 -15.62 -4.62 -7.89
C MET A 1 -15.03 -3.54 -6.99
N MET A 2 -13.80 -3.18 -7.25
CA MET A 2 -13.12 -2.16 -6.45
C MET A 2 -13.43 -0.78 -7.00
N PRO A 3 -13.89 0.16 -6.15
CA PRO A 3 -14.15 1.52 -6.63
C PRO A 3 -12.90 2.19 -7.22
N GLU A 4 -11.73 1.72 -6.82
CA GLU A 4 -10.47 2.24 -7.32
C GLU A 4 -10.31 2.07 -8.84
N GLU A 5 -11.04 1.14 -9.43
CA GLU A 5 -10.96 0.94 -10.88
C GLU A 5 -11.41 2.16 -11.65
N PHE A 6 -12.25 2.99 -11.03
CA PHE A 6 -12.77 4.18 -11.67
C PHE A 6 -11.92 5.43 -11.39
N TRP A 7 -10.89 5.28 -10.58
CA TRP A 7 -10.02 6.39 -10.25
C TRP A 7 -9.11 6.72 -11.43
N SER A 8 -8.77 8.00 -11.57
CA SER A 8 -7.80 8.40 -12.58
C SER A 8 -6.41 7.87 -12.20
N LYS A 9 -5.54 7.78 -13.18
CA LYS A 9 -4.17 7.34 -12.96
C LYS A 9 -3.48 8.18 -11.89
N GLU A 10 -3.70 9.49 -11.95
CA GLU A 10 -3.10 10.41 -10.98
C GLU A 10 -3.60 10.12 -9.56
N LYS A 11 -4.88 9.88 -9.41
CA LYS A 11 -5.43 9.55 -8.10
C LYS A 11 -4.88 8.24 -7.57
N LEU A 12 -4.73 7.26 -8.44
CA LEU A 12 -4.16 5.97 -8.07
C LEU A 12 -2.72 6.14 -7.61
N GLN A 13 -1.94 6.96 -8.29
CA GLN A 13 -0.57 7.21 -7.92
C GLN A 13 -0.45 7.89 -6.57
N LYS A 14 -1.34 8.83 -6.29
CA LYS A 14 -1.35 9.49 -4.98
C LYS A 14 -1.69 8.50 -3.87
N ALA A 15 -2.68 7.65 -4.11
CA ALA A 15 -3.06 6.63 -3.14
C ALA A 15 -1.90 5.67 -2.89
N ARG A 16 -1.22 5.27 -3.95
CA ARG A 16 -0.05 4.38 -3.84
C ARG A 16 1.04 5.01 -2.99
N THR A 17 1.31 6.29 -3.20
CA THR A 17 2.32 7.00 -2.42
C THR A 17 1.96 7.01 -0.95
N GLN A 18 0.70 7.26 -0.62
CA GLN A 18 0.27 7.26 0.77
C GLN A 18 0.38 5.88 1.41
N VAL A 19 -0.01 4.85 0.68
CA VAL A 19 0.12 3.49 1.16
C VAL A 19 1.59 3.13 1.38
N GLN A 20 2.45 3.55 0.48
CA GLN A 20 3.88 3.29 0.61
C GLN A 20 4.46 3.94 1.87
N ARG A 21 4.02 5.15 2.19
CA ARG A 21 4.46 5.83 3.40
C ARG A 21 4.03 5.06 4.65
N LYS A 22 2.82 4.54 4.64
CA LYS A 22 2.33 3.74 5.77
C LYS A 22 3.11 2.43 5.90
N ILE A 23 3.44 1.82 4.77
CA ILE A 23 4.26 0.61 4.77
C ILE A 23 5.63 0.90 5.39
N ASP A 24 6.26 1.98 4.96
CA ASP A 24 7.58 2.35 5.48
C ASP A 24 7.53 2.62 6.98
N PHE A 25 6.48 3.30 7.42
CA PHE A 25 6.31 3.59 8.83
C PHE A 25 6.17 2.30 9.64
N ASN A 26 5.30 1.40 9.21
CA ASN A 26 5.10 0.14 9.91
C ASN A 26 6.35 -0.73 9.90
N LYS A 27 7.08 -0.71 8.81
CA LYS A 27 8.34 -1.43 8.70
C LYS A 27 9.34 -0.92 9.72
N ARG A 28 9.45 0.38 9.88
CA ARG A 28 10.35 0.97 10.86
C ARG A 28 9.94 0.58 12.27
N MET A 29 8.65 0.52 12.53
CA MET A 29 8.18 0.11 13.85
C MET A 29 8.56 -1.32 14.17
N LEU A 30 8.56 -2.20 13.18
CA LEU A 30 8.94 -3.59 13.38
C LEU A 30 10.45 -3.78 13.51
N GLU A 31 11.23 -3.00 12.77
CA GLU A 31 12.67 -3.20 12.67
C GLU A 31 13.50 -2.36 13.62
N GLY A 32 12.94 -1.26 14.07
CA GLY A 32 13.71 -0.30 14.81
C GLY A 32 13.72 -0.55 16.31
N ARG A 33 13.93 0.53 17.04
CA ARG A 33 13.99 0.49 18.49
C ARG A 33 12.63 0.25 19.12
N TYR A 34 11.68 -0.06 18.32
CA TYR A 34 10.36 -0.46 18.79
C TYR A 34 10.32 -1.95 19.09
N GLY A 35 11.47 -2.56 19.23
CA GLY A 35 11.59 -3.96 19.59
C GLY A 35 11.04 -4.29 20.97
N GLU A 36 10.72 -3.28 21.75
CA GLU A 36 10.11 -3.46 23.06
C GLU A 36 8.61 -3.70 22.99
N PHE A 37 8.03 -3.65 21.79
CA PHE A 37 6.64 -4.04 21.61
C PHE A 37 6.46 -5.51 21.94
N GLY A 38 5.35 -5.83 22.55
CA GLY A 38 5.01 -7.22 22.82
C GLY A 38 4.76 -7.99 21.52
N LEU A 39 4.81 -9.30 21.63
CA LEU A 39 4.61 -10.16 20.46
C LEU A 39 3.26 -9.90 19.81
N SER A 40 2.23 -9.69 20.61
CA SER A 40 0.89 -9.42 20.12
C SER A 40 0.85 -8.15 19.27
N GLU A 41 1.53 -7.11 19.71
CA GLU A 41 1.57 -5.85 18.99
C GLU A 41 2.34 -5.99 17.69
N LYS A 42 3.44 -6.74 17.71
CA LYS A 42 4.20 -7.00 16.50
C LYS A 42 3.39 -7.77 15.47
N CYS A 43 2.59 -8.72 15.93
CA CYS A 43 1.71 -9.47 15.04
C CYS A 43 0.65 -8.58 14.41
N SER A 44 0.09 -7.64 15.18
CA SER A 44 -0.87 -6.69 14.66
C SER A 44 -0.25 -5.79 13.61
N ILE A 45 0.94 -5.29 13.87
CA ILE A 45 1.65 -4.43 12.93
C ILE A 45 1.98 -5.21 11.64
N ALA A 46 2.44 -6.43 11.79
CA ALA A 46 2.76 -7.27 10.64
C ALA A 46 1.53 -7.57 9.79
N GLY A 47 0.39 -7.82 10.44
CA GLY A 47 -0.86 -8.06 9.74
C GLY A 47 -1.31 -6.84 8.96
N GLU A 48 -1.21 -5.67 9.55
CA GLU A 48 -1.54 -4.43 8.86
C GLU A 48 -0.59 -4.17 7.70
N LEU A 49 0.70 -4.43 7.91
CA LEU A 49 1.70 -4.27 6.87
C LEU A 49 1.39 -5.18 5.68
N HIS A 50 0.97 -6.40 5.94
CA HIS A 50 0.59 -7.32 4.89
C HIS A 50 -0.60 -6.80 4.09
N ARG A 51 -1.60 -6.26 4.77
CA ARG A 51 -2.76 -5.66 4.10
C ARG A 51 -2.37 -4.48 3.24
N LEU A 52 -1.45 -3.64 3.75
CA LEU A 52 -0.98 -2.48 3.01
C LEU A 52 -0.22 -2.92 1.75
N TRP A 53 0.62 -3.94 1.87
CA TRP A 53 1.33 -4.48 0.71
C TRP A 53 0.36 -4.99 -0.35
N SER A 54 -0.65 -5.73 0.09
CA SER A 54 -1.65 -6.28 -0.81
C SER A 54 -2.40 -5.16 -1.54
N TYR A 55 -2.79 -4.14 -0.81
CA TYR A 55 -3.48 -3.00 -1.37
C TYR A 55 -2.58 -2.23 -2.35
N ARG A 56 -1.31 -2.05 -2.00
CA ARG A 56 -0.37 -1.39 -2.88
C ARG A 56 -0.21 -2.17 -4.19
N ASP A 57 -0.14 -3.49 -4.10
CA ASP A 57 -0.03 -4.32 -5.29
C ASP A 57 -1.26 -4.16 -6.18
N ASP A 58 -2.45 -4.08 -5.58
CA ASP A 58 -3.67 -3.83 -6.34
C ASP A 58 -3.61 -2.48 -7.05
N LEU A 59 -3.14 -1.45 -6.36
CA LEU A 59 -3.01 -0.13 -6.96
C LEU A 59 -1.99 -0.14 -8.10
N ASP A 60 -0.87 -0.82 -7.92
CA ASP A 60 0.14 -0.94 -8.96
C ASP A 60 -0.43 -1.63 -10.19
N GLU A 61 -1.22 -2.67 -9.98
CA GLU A 61 -1.84 -3.37 -11.09
C GLU A 61 -2.81 -2.48 -11.85
N LEU A 62 -3.61 -1.71 -11.13
CA LEU A 62 -4.55 -0.79 -11.77
C LEU A 62 -3.82 0.31 -12.53
N ILE A 63 -2.74 0.82 -11.98
CA ILE A 63 -1.94 1.82 -12.67
C ILE A 63 -1.35 1.23 -13.95
N ALA A 64 -0.81 0.03 -13.85
CA ALA A 64 -0.22 -0.64 -15.01
C ALA A 64 -1.25 -0.89 -16.10
N ARG A 65 -2.46 -1.26 -15.72
CA ARG A 65 -3.54 -1.47 -16.70
C ARG A 65 -3.86 -0.17 -17.44
N LYS A 66 -3.94 0.94 -16.71
CA LYS A 66 -4.24 2.21 -17.34
C LYS A 66 -3.13 2.65 -18.28
N GLU A 67 -1.89 2.42 -17.90
CA GLU A 67 -0.76 2.72 -18.76
C GLU A 67 -0.75 1.83 -20.00
N LYS A 68 -1.06 0.55 -19.79
CA LYS A 68 -1.06 -0.41 -20.88
C LYS A 68 -2.16 -0.16 -21.90
N MET A 69 -3.28 0.36 -21.45
CA MET A 69 -4.38 0.69 -22.34
C MET A 69 -4.09 1.93 -23.17
N GLY A 70 -2.85 2.38 -23.12
CA GLY A 70 -2.43 3.51 -23.90
C GLY A 70 -2.76 4.83 -23.27
N ASP A 71 -3.43 4.79 -22.18
CA ASP A 71 -3.77 6.00 -21.45
C ASP A 71 -4.19 7.12 -22.39
N VAL A 72 -5.09 6.78 -23.23
CA VAL A 72 -5.50 7.67 -24.30
C VAL A 72 -6.26 8.86 -23.80
N SER A 73 -6.67 8.77 -22.61
CA SER A 73 -7.39 9.88 -21.97
C SER A 73 -6.47 11.03 -21.70
#